data_6e2d051a7437174e1c2d9f3eb9793cdb
#
_entry.id   6e2d051a7437174e1c2d9f3eb9793cdb
#
_cell.length_a   1.000
_cell.length_b   1.000
_cell.length_c   1.000
_cell.angle_alpha   90.00
_cell.angle_beta   90.00
_cell.angle_gamma   90.00
#
_symmetry.space_group_name_H-M   'P 1'
#
loop_
_entity.id
_entity.type
_entity.pdbx_description
1 polymer ?
#
loop_
_entity_poly.entity_id
_entity_poly.type
_entity_poly.pdbx_seq_one_letter_code
_entity_poly.pdbx_strand_id
1 'polypeptide(L)'
;MKIEFSEAQLLERRRTLAGLEPLRTDCTIERVDGIDVDTVLKLQLRQWYLDLLDKGDLRQLALQDVASLLTLICRSDGGADITLPDTCRRLIAIRMGSWLHEAEVVKAADAKRRLAMVGNSYCRPGVNSPLAVDFGGGRVRVYPAEPGVNIASATAAVDAGPGRYIFDESALATLAELPLTLN
;
A
#
# COMPACT_ATOMS: atom_id res chain seq x y z
N MET A 1 7.86 -10.26 -10.98
CA MET A 1 6.60 -10.76 -11.58
C MET A 1 5.50 -10.77 -10.53
N LYS A 2 4.30 -10.25 -10.86
CA LYS A 2 3.16 -10.26 -9.93
C LYS A 2 2.72 -11.70 -9.66
N ILE A 3 2.64 -12.08 -8.40
CA ILE A 3 2.22 -13.41 -7.94
C ILE A 3 1.10 -13.26 -6.91
N GLU A 4 0.26 -14.29 -6.86
CA GLU A 4 -0.86 -14.37 -5.91
C GLU A 4 -0.75 -15.69 -5.14
N PHE A 5 -0.89 -15.60 -3.81
CA PHE A 5 -0.94 -16.75 -2.93
C PHE A 5 -2.24 -16.77 -2.13
N SER A 6 -2.79 -17.95 -1.93
CA SER A 6 -3.72 -18.19 -0.83
C SER A 6 -2.96 -18.25 0.50
N GLU A 7 -3.68 -18.11 1.62
CA GLU A 7 -3.07 -18.23 2.96
C GLU A 7 -2.37 -19.59 3.16
N ALA A 8 -2.99 -20.68 2.71
CA ALA A 8 -2.40 -22.02 2.82
C ALA A 8 -1.09 -22.16 2.02
N GLN A 9 -1.07 -21.67 0.80
CA GLN A 9 0.14 -21.71 -0.05
C GLN A 9 1.28 -20.86 0.53
N LEU A 10 0.96 -19.67 1.03
CA LEU A 10 1.98 -18.79 1.63
C LEU A 10 2.50 -19.36 2.95
N LEU A 11 1.64 -19.99 3.75
CA LEU A 11 2.01 -20.67 4.98
C LEU A 11 2.96 -21.85 4.69
N GLU A 12 2.65 -22.68 3.72
CA GLU A 12 3.49 -23.79 3.29
C GLU A 12 4.86 -23.28 2.81
N ARG A 13 4.86 -22.21 2.00
CA ARG A 13 6.10 -21.57 1.56
C ARG A 13 6.92 -21.06 2.74
N ARG A 14 6.28 -20.45 3.74
CA ARG A 14 6.95 -19.96 4.95
C ARG A 14 7.53 -21.09 5.77
N ARG A 15 6.82 -22.21 5.95
CA ARG A 15 7.33 -23.41 6.62
C ARG A 15 8.60 -23.95 5.94
N THR A 16 8.56 -24.07 4.62
CA THR A 16 9.72 -24.51 3.82
C THR A 16 10.93 -23.59 4.04
N LEU A 17 10.73 -22.26 3.96
CA LEU A 17 11.80 -21.27 4.17
C LEU A 17 12.34 -21.28 5.60
N ALA A 18 11.52 -21.64 6.57
CA ALA A 18 11.89 -21.76 7.97
C ALA A 18 12.58 -23.08 8.33
N GLY A 19 12.72 -24.00 7.37
CA GLY A 19 13.26 -25.34 7.62
C GLY A 19 12.33 -26.22 8.46
N LEU A 20 11.06 -25.83 8.59
CA LEU A 20 10.04 -26.67 9.23
C LEU A 20 9.63 -27.72 8.21
N GLU A 21 9.75 -29.00 8.57
CA GLU A 21 9.30 -30.08 7.69
C GLU A 21 7.81 -29.92 7.38
N PRO A 22 7.36 -30.24 6.14
CA PRO A 22 5.95 -30.27 5.84
C PRO A 22 5.28 -31.26 6.80
N LEU A 23 4.39 -30.73 7.64
CA LEU A 23 3.61 -31.58 8.54
C LEU A 23 2.80 -32.59 7.72
N ARG A 24 2.89 -33.86 8.12
CA ARG A 24 1.86 -34.81 7.71
C ARG A 24 0.51 -34.22 8.11
N THR A 25 -0.48 -34.37 7.26
CA THR A 25 -1.83 -33.78 7.38
C THR A 25 -2.52 -34.03 8.73
N ASP A 26 -1.99 -34.91 9.54
CA ASP A 26 -2.55 -35.43 10.78
C ASP A 26 -1.78 -34.99 12.04
N CYS A 27 -0.74 -34.17 11.92
CA CYS A 27 0.05 -33.70 13.06
C CYS A 27 -0.05 -32.18 13.21
N THR A 28 -0.54 -31.74 14.35
CA THR A 28 -0.49 -30.32 14.75
C THR A 28 0.75 -30.12 15.63
N ILE A 29 1.61 -29.17 15.29
CA ILE A 29 2.70 -28.77 16.19
C ILE A 29 2.13 -27.73 17.14
N GLU A 30 1.98 -28.09 18.40
CA GLU A 30 1.59 -27.16 19.47
C GLU A 30 2.83 -26.64 20.19
N ARG A 31 2.76 -25.40 20.61
CA ARG A 31 3.74 -24.80 21.50
C ARG A 31 3.51 -25.30 22.93
N VAL A 32 4.53 -25.13 23.78
CA VAL A 32 4.45 -25.48 25.23
C VAL A 32 3.31 -24.71 25.93
N ASP A 33 2.93 -23.55 25.42
CA ASP A 33 1.82 -22.73 25.91
C ASP A 33 0.45 -23.11 25.31
N GLY A 34 0.37 -24.17 24.50
CA GLY A 34 -0.86 -24.65 23.87
C GLY A 34 -1.32 -23.84 22.66
N ILE A 35 -0.51 -22.90 22.16
CA ILE A 35 -0.83 -22.12 20.98
C ILE A 35 -0.39 -22.88 19.73
N ASP A 36 -1.31 -23.06 18.78
CA ASP A 36 -1.03 -23.64 17.47
C ASP A 36 0.00 -22.77 16.69
N VAL A 37 1.11 -23.41 16.30
CA VAL A 37 2.19 -22.75 15.56
C VAL A 37 1.68 -22.13 14.25
N ASP A 38 0.75 -22.77 13.57
CA ASP A 38 0.17 -22.27 12.34
C ASP A 38 -0.59 -20.97 12.54
N THR A 39 -1.31 -20.85 13.63
CA THR A 39 -2.02 -19.61 13.98
C THR A 39 -1.03 -18.46 14.15
N VAL A 40 0.10 -18.70 14.83
CA VAL A 40 1.16 -17.69 14.99
C VAL A 40 1.78 -17.32 13.65
N LEU A 41 2.12 -18.30 12.82
CA LEU A 41 2.70 -18.07 11.51
C LEU A 41 1.74 -17.30 10.58
N LYS A 42 0.44 -17.58 10.60
CA LYS A 42 -0.57 -16.85 9.83
C LYS A 42 -0.65 -15.37 10.25
N LEU A 43 -0.62 -15.10 11.55
CA LEU A 43 -0.61 -13.73 12.06
C LEU A 43 0.68 -12.99 11.63
N GLN A 44 1.84 -13.64 11.71
CA GLN A 44 3.11 -13.08 11.24
C GLN A 44 3.09 -12.79 9.73
N LEU A 45 2.55 -13.71 8.92
CA LEU A 45 2.41 -13.53 7.48
C LEU A 45 1.49 -12.36 7.15
N ARG A 46 0.36 -12.25 7.86
CA ARG A 46 -0.56 -11.12 7.67
C ARG A 46 0.08 -9.80 8.03
N GLN A 47 0.79 -9.73 9.15
CA GLN A 47 1.49 -8.53 9.58
C GLN A 47 2.61 -8.15 8.58
N TRP A 48 3.42 -9.11 8.16
CA TRP A 48 4.44 -8.91 7.14
C TRP A 48 3.85 -8.34 5.85
N TYR A 49 2.73 -8.89 5.39
CA TYR A 49 2.07 -8.43 4.17
C TYR A 49 1.56 -6.99 4.30
N LEU A 50 0.94 -6.64 5.42
CA LEU A 50 0.50 -5.27 5.68
C LEU A 50 1.68 -4.30 5.76
N ASP A 51 2.77 -4.67 6.43
CA ASP A 51 3.98 -3.87 6.49
C ASP A 51 4.63 -3.71 5.11
N LEU A 52 4.61 -4.75 4.28
CA LEU A 52 5.06 -4.70 2.89
C LEU A 52 4.24 -3.67 2.08
N LEU A 53 2.90 -3.68 2.19
CA LEU A 53 2.04 -2.74 1.49
C LEU A 53 2.25 -1.29 1.98
N ASP A 54 2.46 -1.09 3.28
CA ASP A 54 2.60 0.24 3.89
C ASP A 54 3.99 0.86 3.67
N LYS A 55 5.06 0.05 3.71
CA LYS A 55 6.45 0.53 3.79
C LYS A 55 7.40 -0.13 2.79
N GLY A 56 6.97 -1.20 2.11
CA GLY A 56 7.82 -1.96 1.20
C GLY A 56 8.33 -1.13 0.01
N ASP A 57 9.40 -1.63 -0.61
CA ASP A 57 9.91 -1.08 -1.87
C ASP A 57 8.85 -1.22 -2.96
N LEU A 58 8.72 -0.20 -3.81
CA LEU A 58 7.75 -0.20 -4.92
C LEU A 58 7.92 -1.40 -5.87
N ARG A 59 9.15 -1.91 -5.99
CA ARG A 59 9.46 -3.09 -6.81
C ARG A 59 8.89 -4.39 -6.25
N GLN A 60 8.58 -4.41 -4.95
CA GLN A 60 8.02 -5.58 -4.26
C GLN A 60 6.49 -5.57 -4.26
N LEU A 61 5.88 -4.46 -4.67
CA LEU A 61 4.43 -4.27 -4.64
C LEU A 61 3.77 -4.67 -5.95
N ALA A 62 2.61 -5.29 -5.85
CA ALA A 62 1.73 -5.52 -6.99
C ALA A 62 0.75 -4.34 -7.13
N LEU A 63 1.25 -3.22 -7.64
CA LEU A 63 0.48 -1.99 -7.78
C LEU A 63 -0.76 -2.18 -8.69
N GLN A 64 -1.84 -1.47 -8.36
CA GLN A 64 -3.11 -1.47 -9.08
C GLN A 64 -3.59 -0.05 -9.35
N ASP A 65 -4.33 0.14 -10.44
CA ASP A 65 -5.04 1.40 -10.69
C ASP A 65 -6.36 1.40 -9.91
N VAL A 66 -6.50 2.40 -9.05
CA VAL A 66 -7.68 2.58 -8.19
C VAL A 66 -8.46 3.85 -8.51
N ALA A 67 -8.20 4.50 -9.63
CA ALA A 67 -8.80 5.80 -9.98
C ALA A 67 -10.33 5.80 -9.88
N SER A 68 -10.98 4.71 -10.31
CA SER A 68 -12.44 4.56 -10.26
C SER A 68 -13.03 4.36 -8.86
N LEU A 69 -12.19 4.04 -7.88
CA LEU A 69 -12.60 3.78 -6.48
C LEU A 69 -12.44 5.01 -5.59
N LEU A 70 -11.76 6.06 -6.09
CA LEU A 70 -11.45 7.25 -5.32
C LEU A 70 -12.60 8.25 -5.36
N THR A 71 -12.89 8.86 -4.20
CA THR A 71 -13.84 9.97 -4.09
C THR A 71 -13.09 11.29 -4.02
N LEU A 72 -13.49 12.25 -4.88
CA LEU A 72 -12.83 13.55 -5.01
C LEU A 72 -13.79 14.66 -4.59
N ILE A 73 -13.33 15.57 -3.73
CA ILE A 73 -14.04 16.75 -3.27
C ILE A 73 -13.18 17.98 -3.52
N CYS A 74 -13.62 18.85 -4.45
CA CYS A 74 -12.92 20.09 -4.75
C CYS A 74 -12.99 21.08 -3.58
N ARG A 75 -11.92 21.85 -3.42
CA ARG A 75 -11.75 22.88 -2.39
C ARG A 75 -11.71 24.26 -3.01
N SER A 76 -12.02 25.27 -2.20
CA SER A 76 -11.96 26.69 -2.61
C SER A 76 -10.53 27.23 -2.81
N ASP A 77 -9.52 26.51 -2.31
CA ASP A 77 -8.09 26.89 -2.44
C ASP A 77 -7.43 26.40 -3.77
N GLY A 78 -8.21 25.88 -4.69
CA GLY A 78 -7.71 25.34 -5.96
C GLY A 78 -7.11 23.94 -5.85
N GLY A 79 -7.38 23.23 -4.77
CA GLY A 79 -7.04 21.83 -4.57
C GLY A 79 -8.27 20.94 -4.52
N ALA A 80 -8.04 19.65 -4.30
CA ALA A 80 -9.09 18.69 -3.97
C ALA A 80 -8.62 17.71 -2.88
N ASP A 81 -9.55 17.33 -2.03
CA ASP A 81 -9.36 16.23 -1.09
C ASP A 81 -9.86 14.93 -1.73
N ILE A 82 -9.03 13.89 -1.68
CA ILE A 82 -9.32 12.56 -2.18
C ILE A 82 -9.42 11.62 -0.99
N THR A 83 -10.51 10.86 -0.95
CA THR A 83 -10.71 9.80 0.04
C THR A 83 -10.38 8.46 -0.58
N LEU A 84 -9.49 7.72 0.09
CA LEU A 84 -9.09 6.37 -0.29
C LEU A 84 -10.06 5.34 0.31
N PRO A 85 -10.39 4.26 -0.39
CA PRO A 85 -11.12 3.14 0.20
C PRO A 85 -10.26 2.40 1.23
N ASP A 86 -10.90 1.73 2.19
CA ASP A 86 -10.21 1.01 3.29
C ASP A 86 -9.24 -0.08 2.80
N THR A 87 -9.48 -0.61 1.61
CA THR A 87 -8.59 -1.58 0.96
C THR A 87 -7.31 -0.95 0.41
N CYS A 88 -7.29 0.36 0.17
CA CYS A 88 -6.11 1.07 -0.32
C CYS A 88 -5.18 1.42 0.84
N ARG A 89 -4.06 0.71 0.92
CA ARG A 89 -3.07 0.91 2.01
C ARG A 89 -2.15 2.10 1.75
N ARG A 90 -1.72 2.26 0.51
CA ARG A 90 -0.76 3.32 0.14
C ARG A 90 -0.99 3.75 -1.29
N LEU A 91 -1.35 5.02 -1.49
CA LEU A 91 -1.37 5.64 -2.81
C LEU A 91 0.06 6.07 -3.16
N ILE A 92 0.54 5.65 -4.33
CA ILE A 92 1.92 5.90 -4.77
C ILE A 92 1.97 7.11 -5.69
N ALA A 93 1.13 7.11 -6.72
CA ALA A 93 1.09 8.17 -7.71
C ALA A 93 -0.35 8.43 -8.14
N ILE A 94 -0.63 9.66 -8.55
CA ILE A 94 -1.95 10.07 -9.03
C ILE A 94 -1.80 11.08 -10.18
N ARG A 95 -2.72 11.02 -11.14
CA ARG A 95 -2.84 11.97 -12.22
C ARG A 95 -4.29 12.44 -12.36
N MET A 96 -4.48 13.75 -12.31
CA MET A 96 -5.76 14.38 -12.69
C MET A 96 -5.84 14.53 -14.21
N GLY A 97 -7.05 14.55 -14.76
CA GLY A 97 -7.24 14.66 -16.20
C GLY A 97 -6.67 15.94 -16.84
N SER A 98 -6.53 17.01 -16.06
CA SER A 98 -5.92 18.27 -16.49
C SER A 98 -4.40 18.33 -16.36
N TRP A 99 -3.77 17.34 -15.69
CA TRP A 99 -2.33 17.37 -15.45
C TRP A 99 -1.54 16.78 -16.62
N LEU A 100 -0.40 17.39 -16.93
CA LEU A 100 0.52 16.87 -17.95
C LEU A 100 1.34 15.68 -17.41
N HIS A 101 1.66 15.70 -16.13
CA HIS A 101 2.43 14.64 -15.45
C HIS A 101 1.66 14.09 -14.25
N GLU A 102 1.96 12.87 -13.89
CA GLU A 102 1.51 12.32 -12.60
C GLU A 102 2.29 12.94 -11.43
N ALA A 103 1.66 13.02 -10.28
CA ALA A 103 2.29 13.40 -9.02
C ALA A 103 2.57 12.16 -8.19
N GLU A 104 3.81 12.03 -7.72
CA GLU A 104 4.13 11.11 -6.64
C GLU A 104 3.50 11.62 -5.35
N VAL A 105 2.91 10.70 -4.59
CA VAL A 105 2.26 11.02 -3.32
C VAL A 105 3.32 11.09 -2.23
N VAL A 106 3.47 12.27 -1.63
CA VAL A 106 4.43 12.53 -0.54
C VAL A 106 3.70 12.73 0.79
N LYS A 107 4.34 12.37 1.89
CA LYS A 107 3.76 12.61 3.23
C LYS A 107 3.73 14.11 3.53
N ALA A 108 2.73 14.53 4.33
CA ALA A 108 2.55 15.94 4.69
C ALA A 108 3.78 16.54 5.40
N ALA A 109 4.51 15.73 6.17
CA ALA A 109 5.75 16.14 6.82
C ALA A 109 6.84 16.57 5.82
N ASP A 110 6.95 15.84 4.70
CA ASP A 110 7.96 16.08 3.65
C ASP A 110 7.53 17.18 2.67
N ALA A 111 6.22 17.39 2.56
CA ALA A 111 5.62 18.37 1.66
C ALA A 111 5.49 19.79 2.24
N LYS A 112 5.89 20.06 3.47
CA LYS A 112 5.67 21.33 4.19
C LYS A 112 6.02 22.57 3.35
N ARG A 113 7.21 22.57 2.71
CA ARG A 113 7.65 23.68 1.87
C ARG A 113 6.76 23.90 0.66
N ARG A 114 6.37 22.84 -0.05
CA ARG A 114 5.49 22.92 -1.23
C ARG A 114 4.06 23.31 -0.84
N LEU A 115 3.58 22.84 0.29
CA LEU A 115 2.27 23.24 0.84
C LEU A 115 2.22 24.73 1.19
N ALA A 116 3.31 25.28 1.76
CA ALA A 116 3.40 26.71 2.04
C ALA A 116 3.35 27.58 0.77
N MET A 117 3.71 27.02 -0.38
CA MET A 117 3.71 27.73 -1.66
C MET A 117 2.35 27.71 -2.38
N VAL A 118 1.37 26.91 -1.91
CA VAL A 118 0.05 26.80 -2.56
C VAL A 118 -0.67 28.16 -2.66
N GLY A 119 -0.53 29.01 -1.65
CA GLY A 119 -1.09 30.36 -1.64
C GLY A 119 -0.33 31.40 -2.48
N ASN A 120 0.85 31.04 -3.00
CA ASN A 120 1.69 31.97 -3.76
C ASN A 120 1.46 31.79 -5.27
N SER A 121 0.95 32.83 -5.94
CA SER A 121 0.60 32.78 -7.37
C SER A 121 1.79 32.45 -8.29
N TYR A 122 3.03 32.74 -7.89
CA TYR A 122 4.23 32.49 -8.69
C TYR A 122 4.84 31.11 -8.48
N CYS A 123 4.64 30.50 -7.32
CA CYS A 123 5.31 29.26 -6.91
C CYS A 123 4.34 28.11 -6.62
N ARG A 124 3.02 28.34 -6.79
CA ARG A 124 2.01 27.31 -6.54
C ARG A 124 2.19 26.10 -7.45
N PRO A 125 1.83 24.90 -7.00
CA PRO A 125 1.77 23.72 -7.85
C PRO A 125 0.90 23.97 -9.08
N GLY A 126 1.37 23.55 -10.25
CA GLY A 126 0.68 23.72 -11.53
C GLY A 126 0.54 22.39 -12.27
N VAL A 127 -0.11 22.40 -13.42
CA VAL A 127 -0.37 21.21 -14.26
C VAL A 127 0.91 20.49 -14.71
N ASN A 128 2.03 21.22 -14.81
CA ASN A 128 3.35 20.69 -15.17
C ASN A 128 4.12 20.14 -13.95
N SER A 129 3.81 20.59 -12.73
CA SER A 129 4.45 20.17 -11.49
C SER A 129 3.39 20.05 -10.41
N PRO A 130 2.49 19.07 -10.53
CA PRO A 130 1.42 18.88 -9.59
C PRO A 130 1.95 18.42 -8.23
N LEU A 131 1.12 18.53 -7.20
CA LEU A 131 1.45 18.12 -5.83
C LEU A 131 0.35 17.21 -5.31
N ALA A 132 0.72 16.04 -4.81
CA ALA A 132 -0.16 15.14 -4.09
C ALA A 132 0.43 14.87 -2.70
N VAL A 133 -0.36 15.07 -1.65
CA VAL A 133 0.10 15.01 -0.25
C VAL A 133 -0.80 14.10 0.56
N ASP A 134 -0.20 13.09 1.16
CA ASP A 134 -0.86 12.20 2.12
C ASP A 134 -0.86 12.83 3.52
N PHE A 135 -2.07 13.06 4.05
CA PHE A 135 -2.30 13.56 5.40
C PHE A 135 -2.55 12.43 6.42
N GLY A 136 -2.51 11.18 5.97
CA GLY A 136 -2.89 10.02 6.77
C GLY A 136 -4.42 9.84 6.88
N GLY A 137 -4.82 8.71 7.46
CA GLY A 137 -6.23 8.38 7.64
C GLY A 137 -7.00 8.22 6.32
N GLY A 138 -6.35 7.77 5.26
CA GLY A 138 -6.97 7.57 3.96
C GLY A 138 -7.31 8.87 3.21
N ARG A 139 -6.67 9.99 3.56
CA ARG A 139 -6.91 11.30 2.92
C ARG A 139 -5.67 11.82 2.21
N VAL A 140 -5.82 12.04 0.91
CA VAL A 140 -4.78 12.65 0.07
C VAL A 140 -5.30 13.97 -0.49
N ARG A 141 -4.47 15.00 -0.46
CA ARG A 141 -4.80 16.30 -1.04
C ARG A 141 -3.95 16.55 -2.27
N VAL A 142 -4.59 17.04 -3.33
CA VAL A 142 -3.96 17.28 -4.62
C VAL A 142 -4.09 18.73 -5.06
N TYR A 143 -3.08 19.22 -5.80
CA TYR A 143 -3.01 20.55 -6.38
C TYR A 143 -2.30 20.52 -7.74
N PRO A 144 -2.79 21.31 -8.74
CA PRO A 144 -4.06 21.99 -8.75
C PRO A 144 -5.21 21.02 -9.01
N ALA A 145 -6.43 21.37 -8.56
CA ALA A 145 -7.63 20.65 -8.92
C ALA A 145 -8.73 21.64 -9.29
N GLU A 146 -9.25 21.53 -10.50
CA GLU A 146 -10.35 22.34 -10.99
C GLU A 146 -11.68 21.60 -10.86
N PRO A 147 -12.78 22.31 -10.60
CA PRO A 147 -14.10 21.69 -10.58
C PRO A 147 -14.42 20.97 -11.90
N GLY A 148 -14.94 19.73 -11.79
CA GLY A 148 -15.32 18.92 -12.95
C GLY A 148 -14.19 18.11 -13.57
N VAL A 149 -12.96 18.19 -13.06
CA VAL A 149 -11.85 17.34 -13.49
C VAL A 149 -11.88 16.02 -12.71
N ASN A 150 -11.75 14.91 -13.43
CA ASN A 150 -11.68 13.55 -12.89
C ASN A 150 -10.24 13.09 -12.70
N ILE A 151 -10.10 12.03 -11.91
CA ILE A 151 -8.85 11.30 -11.75
C ILE A 151 -8.65 10.46 -13.02
N ALA A 152 -7.53 10.67 -13.71
CA ALA A 152 -7.19 9.93 -14.93
C ALA A 152 -6.51 8.60 -14.64
N SER A 153 -5.66 8.55 -13.61
CA SER A 153 -5.01 7.33 -13.11
C SER A 153 -4.62 7.49 -11.65
N ALA A 154 -4.61 6.39 -10.90
CA ALA A 154 -4.19 6.39 -9.50
C ALA A 154 -3.57 5.05 -9.14
N THR A 155 -2.27 5.03 -8.97
CA THR A 155 -1.50 3.80 -8.70
C THR A 155 -1.34 3.59 -7.20
N ALA A 156 -1.80 2.45 -6.69
CA ALA A 156 -1.81 2.16 -5.26
C ALA A 156 -1.41 0.73 -4.93
N ALA A 157 -0.91 0.54 -3.70
CA ALA A 157 -0.81 -0.74 -3.05
C ALA A 157 -2.15 -1.05 -2.35
N VAL A 158 -2.77 -2.15 -2.74
CA VAL A 158 -4.12 -2.54 -2.30
C VAL A 158 -4.06 -3.84 -1.53
N ASP A 159 -4.72 -3.87 -0.39
CA ASP A 159 -4.92 -5.10 0.37
C ASP A 159 -5.97 -5.97 -0.32
N ALA A 160 -5.58 -7.17 -0.72
CA ALA A 160 -6.46 -8.13 -1.37
C ALA A 160 -7.51 -8.75 -0.42
N GLY A 161 -7.45 -8.38 0.87
CA GLY A 161 -8.32 -8.91 1.92
C GLY A 161 -7.73 -10.12 2.65
N PRO A 162 -8.44 -10.63 3.66
CA PRO A 162 -7.98 -11.77 4.43
C PRO A 162 -7.85 -13.02 3.57
N GLY A 163 -6.79 -13.78 3.80
CA GLY A 163 -6.54 -15.05 3.11
C GLY A 163 -5.98 -14.94 1.69
N ARG A 164 -5.78 -13.72 1.16
CA ARG A 164 -5.19 -13.47 -0.17
C ARG A 164 -4.00 -12.53 -0.06
N TYR A 165 -2.94 -12.86 -0.77
CA TYR A 165 -1.67 -12.14 -0.73
C TYR A 165 -1.18 -11.92 -2.17
N ILE A 166 -1.09 -10.65 -2.58
CA ILE A 166 -0.72 -10.28 -3.96
C ILE A 166 0.47 -9.32 -3.88
N PHE A 167 1.61 -9.73 -4.40
CA PHE A 167 2.84 -8.94 -4.37
C PHE A 167 3.77 -9.31 -5.55
N ASP A 168 4.88 -8.62 -5.70
CA ASP A 168 5.90 -9.00 -6.68
C ASP A 168 6.80 -10.11 -6.11
N GLU A 169 7.24 -11.03 -6.97
CA GLU A 169 8.11 -12.16 -6.61
C GLU A 169 9.35 -11.75 -5.80
N SER A 170 9.87 -10.55 -6.05
CA SER A 170 11.02 -10.00 -5.31
C SER A 170 10.77 -9.86 -3.80
N ALA A 171 9.51 -9.78 -3.35
CA ALA A 171 9.17 -9.72 -1.94
C ALA A 171 9.39 -11.06 -1.19
N LEU A 172 9.52 -12.19 -1.91
CA LEU A 172 9.81 -13.48 -1.28
C LEU A 172 11.15 -13.48 -0.52
N ALA A 173 12.10 -12.64 -0.92
CA ALA A 173 13.37 -12.51 -0.19
C ALA A 173 13.13 -11.97 1.23
N THR A 174 12.29 -10.95 1.39
CA THR A 174 11.96 -10.38 2.72
C THR A 174 11.14 -11.34 3.57
N LEU A 175 10.34 -12.21 2.94
CA LEU A 175 9.63 -13.28 3.64
C LEU A 175 10.60 -14.30 4.25
N ALA A 176 11.70 -14.61 3.56
CA ALA A 176 12.71 -15.53 4.08
C ALA A 176 13.46 -14.97 5.30
N GLU A 177 13.62 -13.64 5.37
CA GLU A 177 14.31 -12.94 6.46
C GLU A 177 13.47 -12.75 7.73
N LEU A 178 12.16 -13.05 7.70
CA LEU A 178 11.31 -12.92 8.88
C LEU A 178 11.84 -13.80 10.01
N PRO A 179 12.06 -13.24 11.22
CA PRO A 179 12.47 -14.04 12.35
C PRO A 179 11.34 -15.02 12.74
N LEU A 180 11.74 -16.25 13.07
CA LEU A 180 10.84 -17.21 13.72
C LEU A 180 10.75 -16.85 15.21
N THR A 181 10.08 -15.75 15.53
CA THR A 181 9.77 -15.42 16.91
C THR A 181 8.61 -16.29 17.38
N LEU A 182 8.96 -17.49 17.84
CA LEU A 182 8.06 -18.40 18.56
C LEU A 182 8.09 -18.10 20.08
N ASN A 183 8.47 -16.88 20.47
CA ASN A 183 8.50 -16.45 21.88
C ASN A 183 7.09 -16.16 22.39
#